data_9fb5488c5059044193474c02ca8df9f0
#
_entry.id   9fb5488c5059044193474c02ca8df9f0
#
_cell.length_a   1.000
_cell.length_b   1.000
_cell.length_c   1.000
_cell.angle_alpha   90.00
_cell.angle_beta   90.00
_cell.angle_gamma   90.00
#
_symmetry.space_group_name_H-M   'P 1'
#
loop_
_entity.id
_entity.type
_entity.pdbx_description
1 polymer ?
#
loop_
_entity_poly.entity_id
_entity_poly.type
_entity_poly.pdbx_seq_one_letter_code
_entity_poly.pdbx_strand_id
1 'polypeptide(L)'
;MNKKTIISIIFACMIIVRGVMYWNYSKDYNHVIKENWNISIPSDSDYSEVYSKDAGSSFNGDGVRYHAFTYENEEPIEKMFSWKKDQGETIYDGNYIDATNKWLDEINVLAISRPQHTDCVYWYKSHEDHSEIIMLWNKK
;
A
#
# COMPACT_ATOMS: atom_id res chain seq x y z
N MET A 1 34.28 15.02 31.74
CA MET A 1 34.04 14.94 30.29
C MET A 1 34.10 16.35 29.71
N ASN A 2 34.86 16.57 28.64
CA ASN A 2 35.06 17.92 28.06
C ASN A 2 33.73 18.35 27.34
N LYS A 3 33.43 19.70 27.42
CA LYS A 3 32.24 20.24 26.74
C LYS A 3 32.17 19.89 25.25
N LYS A 4 33.31 19.83 24.55
CA LYS A 4 33.39 19.44 23.14
C LYS A 4 32.96 17.98 22.94
N THR A 5 33.33 17.09 23.85
CA THR A 5 32.93 15.66 23.78
C THR A 5 31.43 15.48 24.00
N ILE A 6 30.83 16.25 24.93
CA ILE A 6 29.39 16.22 25.17
C ILE A 6 28.62 16.69 23.93
N ILE A 7 29.03 17.78 23.30
CA ILE A 7 28.42 18.34 22.10
C ILE A 7 28.51 17.33 20.94
N SER A 8 29.67 16.65 20.76
CA SER A 8 29.82 15.63 19.71
C SER A 8 28.91 14.42 19.93
N ILE A 9 28.73 13.98 21.17
CA ILE A 9 27.84 12.86 21.50
C ILE A 9 26.38 13.25 21.21
N ILE A 10 25.95 14.44 21.62
CA ILE A 10 24.58 14.93 21.36
C ILE A 10 24.32 14.98 19.84
N PHE A 11 25.29 15.51 19.08
CA PHE A 11 25.16 15.60 17.62
C PHE A 11 25.08 14.22 16.96
N ALA A 12 25.89 13.27 17.39
CA ALA A 12 25.86 11.87 16.92
C ALA A 12 24.49 11.22 17.25
N CYS A 13 23.97 11.40 18.47
CA CYS A 13 22.66 10.89 18.85
C CYS A 13 21.54 11.49 17.98
N MET A 14 21.57 12.79 17.67
CA MET A 14 20.59 13.43 16.80
C MET A 14 20.61 12.85 15.37
N ILE A 15 21.79 12.54 14.83
CA ILE A 15 21.91 11.91 13.50
C ILE A 15 21.30 10.50 13.53
N ILE A 16 21.60 9.72 14.57
CA ILE A 16 21.06 8.36 14.71
C ILE A 16 19.53 8.38 14.83
N VAL A 17 18.99 9.27 15.68
CA VAL A 17 17.53 9.41 15.85
C VAL A 17 16.86 9.80 14.53
N ARG A 18 17.42 10.77 13.81
CA ARG A 18 16.90 11.15 12.49
C ARG A 18 17.00 10.02 11.49
N GLY A 19 18.09 9.27 11.51
CA GLY A 19 18.26 8.07 10.63
C GLY A 19 17.21 6.99 10.90
N VAL A 20 16.92 6.71 12.18
CA VAL A 20 15.88 5.74 12.57
C VAL A 20 14.49 6.25 12.20
N MET A 21 14.20 7.53 12.43
CA MET A 21 12.91 8.13 12.04
C MET A 21 12.71 8.09 10.53
N TYR A 22 13.72 8.43 9.75
CA TYR A 22 13.68 8.35 8.29
C TYR A 22 13.49 6.90 7.80
N TRP A 23 14.19 5.95 8.43
CA TRP A 23 14.06 4.52 8.12
C TRP A 23 12.65 3.99 8.39
N ASN A 24 12.04 4.35 9.52
CA ASN A 24 10.68 3.97 9.83
C ASN A 24 9.66 4.64 8.90
N TYR A 25 9.87 5.92 8.57
CA TYR A 25 9.02 6.66 7.65
C TYR A 25 9.06 6.06 6.23
N SER A 26 10.24 5.67 5.72
CA SER A 26 10.38 5.08 4.40
C SER A 26 9.80 3.66 4.29
N LYS A 27 9.47 3.03 5.42
CA LYS A 27 8.78 1.73 5.46
C LYS A 27 7.27 1.85 5.58
N ASP A 28 6.76 3.04 5.85
CA ASP A 28 5.33 3.28 5.88
C ASP A 28 4.76 3.30 4.46
N TYR A 29 4.11 2.21 4.08
CA TYR A 29 3.56 2.05 2.74
C TYR A 29 2.43 3.05 2.45
N ASN A 30 1.72 3.53 3.45
CA ASN A 30 0.73 4.59 3.30
C ASN A 30 1.35 5.87 2.75
N HIS A 31 2.58 6.17 3.17
CA HIS A 31 3.33 7.28 2.62
C HIS A 31 3.66 7.07 1.13
N VAL A 32 4.12 5.89 0.76
CA VAL A 32 4.43 5.53 -0.64
C VAL A 32 3.19 5.66 -1.53
N ILE A 33 2.04 5.15 -1.07
CA ILE A 33 0.78 5.28 -1.79
C ILE A 33 0.37 6.75 -1.94
N LYS A 34 0.54 7.54 -0.88
CA LYS A 34 0.20 8.96 -0.91
C LYS A 34 1.08 9.75 -1.89
N GLU A 35 2.38 9.55 -1.85
CA GLU A 35 3.34 10.25 -2.74
C GLU A 35 3.14 9.86 -4.20
N ASN A 36 2.99 8.57 -4.50
CA ASN A 36 2.91 8.09 -5.87
C ASN A 36 1.50 8.24 -6.47
N TRP A 37 0.45 8.06 -5.67
CA TRP A 37 -0.92 7.95 -6.16
C TRP A 37 -1.86 9.05 -5.68
N ASN A 38 -1.39 9.89 -4.74
CA ASN A 38 -2.20 10.89 -4.04
C ASN A 38 -3.43 10.28 -3.35
N ILE A 39 -3.25 9.08 -2.78
CA ILE A 39 -4.26 8.35 -2.02
C ILE A 39 -3.84 8.36 -0.56
N SER A 40 -4.74 8.72 0.32
CA SER A 40 -4.55 8.60 1.77
C SER A 40 -5.39 7.44 2.28
N ILE A 41 -4.71 6.39 2.76
CA ILE A 41 -5.39 5.28 3.43
C ILE A 41 -5.77 5.76 4.82
N PRO A 42 -7.03 5.60 5.27
CA PRO A 42 -7.44 5.97 6.62
C PRO A 42 -6.63 5.19 7.65
N SER A 43 -5.89 5.92 8.50
CA SER A 43 -5.04 5.35 9.54
C SER A 43 -5.45 5.75 10.96
N ASP A 44 -6.45 6.60 11.07
CA ASP A 44 -7.02 7.16 12.31
C ASP A 44 -8.15 6.31 12.91
N SER A 45 -8.62 5.30 12.17
CA SER A 45 -9.54 4.27 12.64
C SER A 45 -8.78 2.99 12.99
N ASP A 46 -9.35 2.16 13.85
CA ASP A 46 -8.78 0.86 14.19
C ASP A 46 -8.67 -0.01 12.95
N TYR A 47 -7.49 0.01 12.34
CA TYR A 47 -7.15 -0.80 11.19
C TYR A 47 -5.88 -1.60 11.45
N SER A 48 -5.76 -2.74 10.80
CA SER A 48 -4.54 -3.53 10.83
C SER A 48 -4.19 -4.06 9.44
N GLU A 49 -2.91 -4.02 9.11
CA GLU A 49 -2.40 -4.73 7.96
C GLU A 49 -2.30 -6.22 8.30
N VAL A 50 -3.11 -7.04 7.65
CA VAL A 50 -3.19 -8.49 7.92
C VAL A 50 -2.31 -9.30 6.97
N TYR A 51 -1.91 -8.71 5.85
CA TYR A 51 -1.03 -9.36 4.88
C TYR A 51 -0.32 -8.31 4.02
N SER A 52 0.96 -8.56 3.73
CA SER A 52 1.69 -7.79 2.71
C SER A 52 2.68 -8.67 1.97
N LYS A 53 2.86 -8.37 0.70
CA LYS A 53 3.86 -8.99 -0.16
C LYS A 53 4.22 -8.07 -1.31
N ASP A 54 5.49 -8.05 -1.65
CA ASP A 54 6.01 -7.32 -2.80
C ASP A 54 6.96 -8.19 -3.63
N ALA A 55 7.29 -7.71 -4.82
CA ALA A 55 8.25 -8.36 -5.72
C ALA A 55 9.71 -8.23 -5.24
N GLY A 56 9.94 -7.58 -4.09
CA GLY A 56 11.27 -7.21 -3.60
C GLY A 56 11.74 -5.85 -4.13
N SER A 57 12.93 -5.43 -3.72
CA SER A 57 13.51 -4.17 -4.17
C SER A 57 13.94 -4.26 -5.63
N SER A 58 13.20 -3.61 -6.53
CA SER A 58 13.69 -3.32 -7.87
C SER A 58 14.46 -2.00 -7.85
N PHE A 59 15.46 -1.88 -8.72
CA PHE A 59 16.32 -0.69 -8.81
C PHE A 59 15.54 0.60 -9.15
N ASN A 60 14.41 0.46 -9.85
CA ASN A 60 13.57 1.58 -10.29
C ASN A 60 12.25 1.71 -9.50
N GLY A 61 12.06 0.94 -8.43
CA GLY A 61 10.80 0.92 -7.69
C GLY A 61 9.66 0.17 -8.40
N ASP A 62 9.93 -0.37 -9.59
CA ASP A 62 8.97 -1.15 -10.37
C ASP A 62 8.70 -2.49 -9.68
N GLY A 63 7.49 -2.99 -9.81
CA GLY A 63 7.11 -4.30 -9.29
C GLY A 63 5.73 -4.31 -8.68
N VAL A 64 5.19 -5.51 -8.57
CA VAL A 64 3.88 -5.74 -7.98
C VAL A 64 4.00 -5.68 -6.45
N ARG A 65 3.02 -5.01 -5.82
CA ARG A 65 2.88 -4.97 -4.37
C ARG A 65 1.43 -5.25 -4.01
N TYR A 66 1.26 -6.04 -2.97
CA TYR A 66 -0.05 -6.40 -2.46
C TYR A 66 -0.11 -6.19 -0.95
N HIS A 67 -1.09 -5.44 -0.52
CA HIS A 67 -1.37 -5.16 0.88
C HIS A 67 -2.84 -5.43 1.18
N ALA A 68 -3.12 -6.10 2.30
CA ALA A 68 -4.46 -6.34 2.78
C ALA A 68 -4.64 -5.73 4.17
N PHE A 69 -5.68 -4.93 4.31
CA PHE A 69 -6.04 -4.24 5.55
C PHE A 69 -7.42 -4.67 6.02
N THR A 70 -7.61 -4.73 7.32
CA THR A 70 -8.92 -4.88 7.94
C THR A 70 -9.25 -3.63 8.75
N TYR A 71 -10.51 -3.23 8.71
CA TYR A 71 -11.02 -2.06 9.41
C TYR A 71 -12.21 -2.46 10.27
N GLU A 72 -12.30 -1.93 11.49
CA GLU A 72 -13.48 -2.12 12.36
C GLU A 72 -14.64 -1.22 11.93
N ASN A 73 -14.34 -0.06 11.33
CA ASN A 73 -15.33 0.91 10.86
C ASN A 73 -15.26 1.04 9.33
N GLU A 74 -16.37 0.82 8.64
CA GLU A 74 -16.46 0.92 7.18
C GLU A 74 -16.53 2.35 6.65
N GLU A 75 -17.02 3.30 7.45
CA GLU A 75 -17.32 4.68 7.01
C GLU A 75 -16.11 5.39 6.37
N PRO A 76 -14.88 5.30 6.92
CA PRO A 76 -13.71 5.92 6.30
C PRO A 76 -13.39 5.34 4.92
N ILE A 77 -13.59 4.03 4.74
CA ILE A 77 -13.33 3.33 3.48
C ILE A 77 -14.39 3.71 2.44
N GLU A 78 -15.66 3.74 2.85
CA GLU A 78 -16.77 4.09 1.96
C GLU A 78 -16.59 5.46 1.30
N LYS A 79 -15.99 6.40 2.04
CA LYS A 79 -15.77 7.78 1.59
C LYS A 79 -14.49 7.99 0.78
N MET A 80 -13.59 7.00 0.72
CA MET A 80 -12.30 7.17 0.04
C MET A 80 -12.44 7.40 -1.46
N PHE A 81 -13.35 6.67 -2.10
CA PHE A 81 -13.49 6.62 -3.55
C PHE A 81 -14.95 6.53 -4.00
N SER A 82 -15.15 6.82 -5.30
CA SER A 82 -16.36 6.40 -5.99
C SER A 82 -16.25 4.92 -6.34
N TRP A 83 -16.60 4.06 -5.40
CA TRP A 83 -16.51 2.62 -5.55
C TRP A 83 -17.46 2.09 -6.63
N LYS A 84 -16.97 1.19 -7.45
CA LYS A 84 -17.74 0.47 -8.47
C LYS A 84 -18.00 -0.95 -8.02
N LYS A 85 -19.20 -1.47 -8.33
CA LYS A 85 -19.49 -2.90 -8.11
C LYS A 85 -18.67 -3.73 -9.08
N ASP A 86 -18.24 -4.90 -8.61
CA ASP A 86 -17.65 -5.91 -9.49
C ASP A 86 -18.74 -6.46 -10.44
N GLN A 87 -18.62 -6.09 -11.69
CA GLN A 87 -19.49 -6.57 -12.78
C GLN A 87 -18.66 -7.16 -13.91
N GLY A 88 -17.39 -7.48 -13.66
CA GLY A 88 -16.48 -7.95 -14.69
C GLY A 88 -16.12 -6.87 -15.71
N GLU A 89 -16.09 -5.59 -15.29
CA GLU A 89 -15.67 -4.49 -16.17
C GLU A 89 -14.24 -4.72 -16.66
N THR A 90 -14.03 -4.44 -17.92
CA THR A 90 -12.71 -4.55 -18.56
C THR A 90 -11.83 -3.38 -18.11
N ILE A 91 -10.61 -3.71 -17.68
CA ILE A 91 -9.49 -2.78 -17.51
C ILE A 91 -8.52 -3.08 -18.63
N TYR A 92 -8.23 -2.13 -19.50
CA TYR A 92 -7.48 -2.36 -20.74
C TYR A 92 -8.11 -3.46 -21.60
N ASP A 93 -7.31 -4.44 -22.02
CA ASP A 93 -7.73 -5.59 -22.82
C ASP A 93 -8.21 -6.79 -21.97
N GLY A 94 -8.30 -6.63 -20.65
CA GLY A 94 -8.65 -7.67 -19.71
C GLY A 94 -9.63 -7.24 -18.63
N ASN A 95 -10.20 -8.23 -17.96
CA ASN A 95 -10.99 -8.03 -16.76
C ASN A 95 -10.05 -7.68 -15.59
N TYR A 96 -10.43 -6.73 -14.72
CA TYR A 96 -9.58 -6.36 -13.57
C TYR A 96 -9.30 -7.54 -12.63
N ILE A 97 -10.22 -8.51 -12.54
CA ILE A 97 -10.02 -9.76 -11.79
C ILE A 97 -8.85 -10.55 -12.39
N ASP A 98 -8.81 -10.70 -13.71
CA ASP A 98 -7.75 -11.43 -14.40
C ASP A 98 -6.42 -10.70 -14.27
N ALA A 99 -6.41 -9.37 -14.41
CA ALA A 99 -5.23 -8.55 -14.21
C ALA A 99 -4.72 -8.66 -12.76
N THR A 100 -5.60 -8.55 -11.78
CA THR A 100 -5.26 -8.69 -10.36
C THR A 100 -4.68 -10.09 -10.08
N ASN A 101 -5.31 -11.15 -10.56
CA ASN A 101 -4.81 -12.51 -10.36
C ASN A 101 -3.43 -12.72 -10.99
N LYS A 102 -3.20 -12.18 -12.18
CA LYS A 102 -1.90 -12.23 -12.85
C LYS A 102 -0.81 -11.56 -12.00
N TRP A 103 -1.07 -10.39 -11.45
CA TRP A 103 -0.12 -9.69 -10.58
C TRP A 103 0.15 -10.47 -9.29
N LEU A 104 -0.90 -11.06 -8.69
CA LEU A 104 -0.75 -11.88 -7.49
C LEU A 104 0.01 -13.19 -7.76
N ASP A 105 -0.11 -13.76 -8.96
CA ASP A 105 0.69 -14.92 -9.40
C ASP A 105 2.15 -14.54 -9.55
N GLU A 106 2.45 -13.38 -10.12
CA GLU A 106 3.81 -12.88 -10.32
C GLU A 106 4.61 -12.81 -9.02
N ILE A 107 3.97 -12.38 -7.94
CA ILE A 107 4.60 -12.30 -6.62
C ILE A 107 4.31 -13.51 -5.73
N ASN A 108 3.73 -14.57 -6.27
CA ASN A 108 3.44 -15.82 -5.57
C ASN A 108 2.57 -15.63 -4.30
N VAL A 109 1.49 -14.87 -4.39
CA VAL A 109 0.51 -14.77 -3.30
C VAL A 109 -0.30 -16.06 -3.23
N LEU A 110 -0.37 -16.66 -2.04
CA LEU A 110 -1.16 -17.87 -1.83
C LEU A 110 -2.65 -17.59 -2.00
N ALA A 111 -3.41 -18.54 -2.54
CA ALA A 111 -4.84 -18.40 -2.79
C ALA A 111 -5.65 -17.96 -1.56
N ILE A 112 -5.28 -18.45 -0.36
CA ILE A 112 -5.95 -18.10 0.90
C ILE A 112 -5.77 -16.63 1.30
N SER A 113 -4.71 -15.98 0.80
CA SER A 113 -4.39 -14.57 1.10
C SER A 113 -4.85 -13.62 -0.01
N ARG A 114 -5.49 -14.14 -1.07
CA ARG A 114 -5.99 -13.32 -2.18
C ARG A 114 -7.35 -12.71 -1.85
N PRO A 115 -7.66 -11.55 -2.47
CA PRO A 115 -8.99 -10.96 -2.33
C PRO A 115 -10.05 -11.91 -2.91
N GLN A 116 -11.22 -11.94 -2.26
CA GLN A 116 -12.38 -12.61 -2.83
C GLN A 116 -13.11 -11.60 -3.70
N HIS A 117 -13.26 -11.91 -4.97
CA HIS A 117 -13.89 -11.02 -5.95
C HIS A 117 -15.42 -11.10 -5.95
N THR A 118 -16.01 -12.04 -5.20
CA THR A 118 -17.47 -12.15 -5.05
C THR A 118 -17.97 -10.99 -4.19
N ASP A 119 -18.91 -10.22 -4.73
CA ASP A 119 -19.56 -9.09 -4.06
C ASP A 119 -18.60 -7.97 -3.60
N CYS A 120 -17.41 -7.91 -4.15
CA CYS A 120 -16.49 -6.81 -3.88
C CYS A 120 -16.85 -5.55 -4.68
N VAL A 121 -16.39 -4.41 -4.18
CA VAL A 121 -16.33 -3.16 -4.92
C VAL A 121 -14.87 -2.82 -5.17
N TYR A 122 -14.62 -2.06 -6.21
CA TYR A 122 -13.25 -1.69 -6.58
C TYR A 122 -13.14 -0.23 -7.00
N TRP A 123 -11.92 0.28 -6.96
CA TRP A 123 -11.49 1.53 -7.55
C TRP A 123 -10.16 1.29 -8.27
N TYR A 124 -9.97 1.96 -9.39
CA TYR A 124 -8.81 1.76 -10.26
C TYR A 124 -8.27 3.08 -10.76
N LYS A 125 -6.95 3.15 -10.88
CA LYS A 125 -6.25 4.28 -11.50
C LYS A 125 -5.00 3.77 -12.23
N SER A 126 -4.70 4.39 -13.39
CA SER A 126 -3.42 4.23 -14.08
C SER A 126 -2.76 5.57 -14.31
N HIS A 127 -1.45 5.56 -14.48
CA HIS A 127 -0.63 6.69 -14.87
C HIS A 127 -0.10 6.53 -16.29
N GLU A 128 0.42 7.62 -16.88
CA GLU A 128 0.99 7.62 -18.22
C GLU A 128 2.22 6.73 -18.37
N ASP A 129 2.94 6.45 -17.29
CA ASP A 129 4.09 5.54 -17.22
C ASP A 129 3.69 4.06 -17.15
N HIS A 130 2.40 3.75 -17.33
CA HIS A 130 1.82 2.41 -17.23
C HIS A 130 1.83 1.79 -15.84
N SER A 131 2.14 2.54 -14.79
CA SER A 131 1.89 2.07 -13.43
C SER A 131 0.40 2.07 -13.11
N GLU A 132 -0.05 1.10 -12.34
CA GLU A 132 -1.46 0.85 -12.06
C GLU A 132 -1.69 0.54 -10.59
N ILE A 133 -2.84 0.98 -10.06
CA ILE A 133 -3.30 0.62 -8.73
C ILE A 133 -4.76 0.19 -8.77
N ILE A 134 -5.05 -0.92 -8.09
CA ILE A 134 -6.41 -1.41 -7.85
C ILE A 134 -6.63 -1.46 -6.35
N MET A 135 -7.70 -0.82 -5.90
CA MET A 135 -8.18 -0.90 -4.53
C MET A 135 -9.44 -1.74 -4.53
N LEU A 136 -9.46 -2.79 -3.71
CA LEU A 136 -10.58 -3.72 -3.57
C LEU A 136 -11.12 -3.64 -2.15
N TRP A 137 -12.42 -3.56 -2.03
CA TRP A 137 -13.10 -3.56 -0.74
C TRP A 137 -14.20 -4.63 -0.70
N ASN A 138 -14.02 -5.60 0.19
CA ASN A 138 -15.04 -6.60 0.49
C ASN A 138 -15.86 -6.11 1.68
N LYS A 139 -17.11 -5.72 1.42
CA LYS A 139 -18.07 -5.46 2.50
C LYS A 139 -18.41 -6.79 3.18
N LYS A 140 -18.25 -6.82 4.48
CA LYS A 140 -18.70 -7.96 5.30
C LYS A 140 -20.20 -7.89 5.54
#